data_b9ddd4416d29c00d6cbdb453f2a5176e
#
_entry.id   b9ddd4416d29c00d6cbdb453f2a5176e
#
_cell.length_a   1.000
_cell.length_b   1.000
_cell.length_c   1.000
_cell.angle_alpha   90.00
_cell.angle_beta   90.00
_cell.angle_gamma   90.00
#
_symmetry.space_group_name_H-M   'P 1'
#
loop_
_entity.id
_entity.type
_entity.pdbx_description
1 polymer ?
#
loop_
_entity_poly.entity_id
_entity_poly.type
_entity_poly.pdbx_seq_one_letter_code
_entity_poly.pdbx_strand_id
1 'polypeptide(L)'
;MYIDRILYPIYTLGPGSRVVIWTKGCSKRCKNCSNPELWNINKSKNRDVESLFQIILNISKENHIDGITFTGGDPLEQFNELIEFVGLLKNITNDILVYTGDYFKDLEKDIQEEIKKNIPILIDGPYIDELNFKNVKLRGSKNQN
;
A
#
# COMPACT_ATOMS: atom_id res chain seq x y z
N MET A 1 -8.50 -0.20 -9.98
CA MET A 1 -7.27 -0.79 -9.38
C MET A 1 -7.25 -2.30 -9.46
N TYR A 2 -6.07 -2.87 -9.69
CA TYR A 2 -5.85 -4.32 -9.59
C TYR A 2 -5.53 -4.69 -8.15
N ILE A 3 -6.49 -5.31 -7.46
CA ILE A 3 -6.38 -5.70 -6.05
C ILE A 3 -6.38 -7.23 -5.96
N ASP A 4 -5.44 -7.79 -5.20
CA ASP A 4 -5.41 -9.22 -4.92
C ASP A 4 -6.36 -9.57 -3.78
N ARG A 5 -6.19 -8.93 -2.63
CA ARG A 5 -6.96 -9.17 -1.41
C ARG A 5 -7.05 -7.94 -0.53
N ILE A 6 -8.09 -7.91 0.28
CA ILE A 6 -8.32 -6.95 1.36
C ILE A 6 -8.55 -7.77 2.62
N LEU A 7 -7.77 -7.53 3.67
CA LEU A 7 -7.89 -8.24 4.94
C LEU A 7 -8.00 -7.28 6.12
N TYR A 8 -8.78 -7.67 7.11
CA TYR A 8 -8.97 -7.00 8.39
C TYR A 8 -9.28 -8.05 9.47
N PRO A 9 -8.82 -7.91 10.73
CA PRO A 9 -7.79 -6.95 11.17
C PRO A 9 -6.37 -7.47 10.92
N ILE A 10 -5.45 -6.57 10.56
CA ILE A 10 -4.02 -6.85 10.47
C ILE A 10 -3.26 -5.93 11.43
N TYR A 11 -2.33 -6.47 12.20
CA TYR A 11 -1.56 -5.77 13.24
C TYR A 11 -0.07 -5.64 12.93
N THR A 12 0.40 -6.23 11.83
CA THR A 12 1.83 -6.34 11.49
C THR A 12 2.31 -5.33 10.44
N LEU A 13 1.39 -4.67 9.75
CA LEU A 13 1.68 -3.73 8.66
C LEU A 13 1.27 -2.29 9.02
N GLY A 14 1.59 -1.89 10.24
CA GLY A 14 1.30 -0.59 10.83
C GLY A 14 0.76 -0.74 12.25
N PRO A 15 0.65 0.37 13.01
CA PRO A 15 0.11 0.35 14.36
C PRO A 15 -1.41 0.12 14.35
N GLY A 16 -1.91 -0.55 15.39
CA GLY A 16 -3.35 -0.78 15.59
C GLY A 16 -3.96 -1.85 14.67
N SER A 17 -5.29 -1.91 14.67
CA SER A 17 -6.10 -2.80 13.83
C SER A 17 -6.33 -2.15 12.46
N ARG A 18 -5.68 -2.68 11.43
CA ARG A 18 -5.66 -2.07 10.10
C ARG A 18 -6.42 -2.88 9.07
N VAL A 19 -7.06 -2.19 8.15
CA VAL A 19 -7.42 -2.77 6.86
C VAL A 19 -6.19 -2.75 5.99
N VAL A 20 -5.78 -3.88 5.46
CA VAL A 20 -4.64 -3.97 4.54
C VAL A 20 -5.12 -4.38 3.16
N ILE A 21 -4.65 -3.66 2.16
CA ILE A 21 -5.00 -3.79 0.75
C ILE A 21 -3.76 -4.21 -0.01
N TRP A 22 -3.77 -5.43 -0.57
CA TRP A 22 -2.69 -5.93 -1.43
C TRP A 22 -3.01 -5.65 -2.89
N THR A 23 -2.21 -4.80 -3.52
CA THR A 23 -2.29 -4.53 -4.95
C THR A 23 -1.63 -5.64 -5.77
N LYS A 24 -1.97 -5.74 -7.06
CA LYS A 24 -1.27 -6.56 -8.06
C LYS A 24 -0.57 -5.68 -9.08
N GLY A 25 0.55 -6.17 -9.58
CA GLY A 25 1.46 -5.44 -10.45
C GLY A 25 2.67 -4.95 -9.67
N CYS A 26 3.86 -5.36 -10.09
CA CYS A 26 5.13 -4.86 -9.57
C CYS A 26 6.24 -5.16 -10.58
N SER A 27 6.83 -4.13 -11.14
CA SER A 27 7.95 -4.23 -12.08
C SER A 27 9.30 -4.47 -11.40
N LYS A 28 9.41 -4.19 -10.08
CA LYS A 28 10.65 -4.24 -9.30
C LYS A 28 11.26 -5.65 -9.21
N ARG A 29 10.42 -6.68 -9.02
CA ARG A 29 10.81 -8.11 -8.97
C ARG A 29 11.99 -8.36 -8.04
N CYS A 30 11.93 -7.82 -6.83
CA CYS A 30 12.99 -7.93 -5.83
C CYS A 30 13.33 -9.39 -5.53
N LYS A 31 14.63 -9.69 -5.37
CA LYS A 31 15.11 -11.01 -4.94
C LYS A 31 14.51 -11.36 -3.57
N ASN A 32 13.99 -12.58 -3.44
CA ASN A 32 13.33 -13.08 -2.22
C ASN A 32 12.15 -12.22 -1.74
N CYS A 33 11.42 -11.59 -2.69
CA CYS A 33 10.19 -10.87 -2.39
C CYS A 33 9.20 -11.76 -1.62
N SER A 34 8.53 -11.21 -0.62
CA SER A 34 7.55 -11.95 0.19
C SER A 34 6.28 -12.32 -0.59
N ASN A 35 5.98 -11.62 -1.69
CA ASN A 35 4.75 -11.83 -2.47
C ASN A 35 5.04 -11.85 -3.98
N PRO A 36 5.86 -12.78 -4.49
CA PRO A 36 6.21 -12.83 -5.92
C PRO A 36 5.00 -13.14 -6.81
N GLU A 37 3.96 -13.75 -6.26
CA GLU A 37 2.69 -14.03 -6.96
C GLU A 37 1.91 -12.75 -7.33
N LEU A 38 2.27 -11.61 -6.74
CA LEU A 38 1.63 -10.32 -6.99
C LEU A 38 2.31 -9.50 -8.10
N TRP A 39 3.44 -9.93 -8.63
CA TRP A 39 4.16 -9.18 -9.66
C TRP A 39 3.36 -8.98 -10.95
N ASN A 40 2.58 -9.98 -11.34
CA ASN A 40 1.83 -9.92 -12.59
C ASN A 40 0.40 -9.44 -12.37
N ILE A 41 -0.02 -8.50 -13.23
CA ILE A 41 -1.40 -8.05 -13.28
C ILE A 41 -2.30 -9.19 -13.76
N ASN A 42 -3.43 -9.37 -13.09
CA ASN A 42 -4.51 -10.22 -13.55
C ASN A 42 -5.74 -9.36 -13.80
N LYS A 43 -6.19 -9.27 -15.06
CA LYS A 43 -7.33 -8.42 -15.47
C LYS A 43 -8.63 -8.75 -14.73
N SER A 44 -8.84 -10.00 -14.31
CA SER A 44 -10.01 -10.40 -13.51
C SER A 44 -10.01 -9.80 -12.09
N LYS A 45 -8.87 -9.28 -11.64
CA LYS A 45 -8.70 -8.62 -10.34
C LYS A 45 -8.87 -7.10 -10.40
N ASN A 46 -9.26 -6.57 -11.56
CA ASN A 46 -9.57 -5.14 -11.67
C ASN A 46 -10.89 -4.82 -10.95
N ARG A 47 -10.87 -3.77 -10.16
CA ARG A 47 -12.03 -3.23 -9.45
C ARG A 47 -12.03 -1.70 -9.60
N ASP A 48 -13.20 -1.11 -9.74
CA ASP A 48 -13.33 0.35 -9.67
C ASP A 48 -13.14 0.82 -8.22
N VAL A 49 -12.66 2.05 -8.08
CA VAL A 49 -12.26 2.61 -6.78
C VAL A 49 -13.48 2.78 -5.85
N GLU A 50 -14.63 3.16 -6.40
CA GLU A 50 -15.85 3.33 -5.61
C GLU A 50 -16.31 2.00 -5.01
N SER A 51 -16.31 0.91 -5.78
CA SER A 51 -16.64 -0.44 -5.27
C SER A 51 -15.67 -0.87 -4.15
N LEU A 52 -14.37 -0.57 -4.30
CA LEU A 52 -13.38 -0.84 -3.26
C LEU A 52 -13.64 -0.02 -2.00
N PHE A 53 -13.99 1.26 -2.16
CA PHE A 53 -14.35 2.13 -1.03
C PHE A 53 -15.55 1.60 -0.27
N GLN A 54 -16.60 1.13 -0.95
CA GLN A 54 -17.78 0.56 -0.30
C GLN A 54 -17.45 -0.69 0.53
N ILE A 55 -16.49 -1.52 0.11
CA ILE A 55 -16.01 -2.65 0.91
C ILE A 55 -15.39 -2.15 2.23
N ILE A 56 -14.50 -1.15 2.17
CA ILE A 56 -13.84 -0.61 3.36
C ILE A 56 -14.85 0.11 4.26
N LEU A 57 -15.77 0.85 3.68
CA LEU A 57 -16.84 1.53 4.41
C LEU A 57 -17.72 0.52 5.19
N ASN A 58 -18.05 -0.62 4.59
CA ASN A 58 -18.82 -1.64 5.29
C ASN A 58 -18.03 -2.29 6.43
N ILE A 59 -16.71 -2.53 6.25
CA ILE A 59 -15.85 -2.99 7.35
C ILE A 59 -15.86 -1.97 8.49
N SER A 60 -15.75 -0.66 8.18
CA SER A 60 -15.69 0.42 9.18
C SER A 60 -17.00 0.64 9.96
N LYS A 61 -18.15 0.27 9.39
CA LYS A 61 -19.44 0.34 10.10
C LYS A 61 -19.57 -0.69 11.22
N GLU A 62 -18.93 -1.84 11.05
CA GLU A 62 -19.02 -2.97 11.97
C GLU A 62 -17.81 -3.09 12.90
N ASN A 63 -16.71 -2.39 12.57
CA ASN A 63 -15.43 -2.53 13.25
C ASN A 63 -14.75 -1.19 13.46
N HIS A 64 -13.97 -1.07 14.55
CA HIS A 64 -13.06 0.03 14.73
C HIS A 64 -11.80 -0.16 13.86
N ILE A 65 -11.52 0.78 12.98
CA ILE A 65 -10.34 0.77 12.11
C ILE A 65 -9.38 1.87 12.59
N ASP A 66 -8.18 1.47 13.06
CA ASP A 66 -7.13 2.44 13.43
C ASP A 66 -6.45 3.03 12.20
N GLY A 67 -6.29 2.26 11.14
CA GLY A 67 -5.67 2.75 9.91
C GLY A 67 -5.83 1.82 8.71
N ILE A 68 -5.37 2.29 7.57
CA ILE A 68 -5.41 1.56 6.30
C ILE A 68 -3.98 1.46 5.75
N THR A 69 -3.62 0.31 5.20
CA THR A 69 -2.28 0.08 4.63
C THR A 69 -2.41 -0.46 3.21
N PHE A 70 -1.70 0.18 2.29
CA PHE A 70 -1.51 -0.32 0.92
C PHE A 70 -0.14 -0.99 0.80
N THR A 71 -0.13 -2.21 0.27
CA THR A 71 1.06 -3.04 0.05
C THR A 71 0.81 -4.02 -1.10
N GLY A 72 1.59 -5.09 -1.20
CA GLY A 72 1.35 -6.22 -2.11
C GLY A 72 2.31 -6.24 -3.28
N GLY A 73 1.85 -5.90 -4.48
CA GLY A 73 2.67 -5.51 -5.62
C GLY A 73 3.33 -4.17 -5.32
N ASP A 74 3.29 -3.21 -6.22
CA ASP A 74 3.66 -1.83 -5.89
C ASP A 74 2.45 -0.92 -6.07
N PRO A 75 1.91 -0.34 -4.98
CA PRO A 75 0.75 0.55 -5.09
C PRO A 75 0.98 1.76 -6.00
N LEU A 76 2.22 2.29 -6.07
CA LEU A 76 2.52 3.45 -6.92
C LEU A 76 2.49 3.11 -8.43
N GLU A 77 2.53 1.84 -8.83
CA GLU A 77 2.32 1.46 -10.24
C GLU A 77 0.87 1.69 -10.72
N GLN A 78 -0.03 2.03 -9.79
CA GLN A 78 -1.42 2.38 -10.06
C GLN A 78 -1.74 3.75 -9.44
N PHE A 79 -0.85 4.72 -9.67
CA PHE A 79 -0.80 5.97 -8.91
C PHE A 79 -2.11 6.77 -8.95
N ASN A 80 -2.71 6.95 -10.12
CA ASN A 80 -3.91 7.77 -10.26
C ASN A 80 -5.08 7.19 -9.46
N GLU A 81 -5.33 5.88 -9.59
CA GLU A 81 -6.39 5.19 -8.85
C GLU A 81 -6.06 5.12 -7.35
N LEU A 82 -4.76 5.03 -6.97
CA LEU A 82 -4.35 5.08 -5.58
C LEU A 82 -4.70 6.42 -4.94
N ILE A 83 -4.37 7.54 -5.60
CA ILE A 83 -4.67 8.89 -5.08
C ILE A 83 -6.18 9.12 -4.97
N GLU A 84 -6.96 8.71 -5.97
CA GLU A 84 -8.42 8.75 -5.92
C GLU A 84 -8.94 7.95 -4.72
N PHE A 85 -8.47 6.73 -4.53
CA PHE A 85 -8.91 5.85 -3.44
C PHE A 85 -8.52 6.41 -2.07
N VAL A 86 -7.28 6.88 -1.91
CA VAL A 86 -6.84 7.55 -0.67
C VAL A 86 -7.72 8.74 -0.35
N GLY A 87 -8.11 9.53 -1.36
CA GLY A 87 -9.05 10.66 -1.19
C GLY A 87 -10.37 10.23 -0.55
N LEU A 88 -10.97 9.14 -1.02
CA LEU A 88 -12.21 8.60 -0.45
C LEU A 88 -12.00 8.04 0.97
N LEU A 89 -10.89 7.33 1.20
CA LEU A 89 -10.59 6.68 2.48
C LEU A 89 -10.36 7.67 3.63
N LYS A 90 -9.99 8.93 3.34
CA LYS A 90 -9.89 10.00 4.34
C LYS A 90 -11.21 10.31 5.05
N ASN A 91 -12.35 9.91 4.49
CA ASN A 91 -13.64 9.95 5.17
C ASN A 91 -13.78 8.91 6.30
N ILE A 92 -12.89 7.91 6.34
CA ILE A 92 -12.90 6.84 7.35
C ILE A 92 -11.76 7.08 8.35
N THR A 93 -10.54 7.30 7.87
CA THR A 93 -9.35 7.53 8.70
C THR A 93 -8.30 8.35 7.95
N ASN A 94 -7.55 9.16 8.70
CA ASN A 94 -6.37 9.86 8.18
C ASN A 94 -5.08 9.04 8.36
N ASP A 95 -5.11 7.90 9.06
CA ASP A 95 -3.95 7.02 9.20
C ASP A 95 -3.86 6.06 8.00
N ILE A 96 -3.29 6.55 6.90
CA ILE A 96 -3.11 5.80 5.66
C ILE A 96 -1.61 5.64 5.41
N LEU A 97 -1.16 4.38 5.33
CA LEU A 97 0.22 3.98 5.10
C LEU A 97 0.34 3.31 3.73
N VAL A 98 1.31 3.72 2.94
CA VAL A 98 1.59 3.16 1.61
C VAL A 98 3.02 2.67 1.55
N TYR A 99 3.21 1.44 1.07
CA TYR A 99 4.52 0.89 0.75
C TYR A 99 4.81 1.04 -0.74
N THR A 100 6.06 1.37 -1.08
CA THR A 100 6.55 1.35 -2.47
C THR A 100 7.99 0.89 -2.55
N GLY A 101 8.35 0.26 -3.66
CA GLY A 101 9.73 -0.08 -3.97
C GLY A 101 10.51 1.04 -4.66
N ASP A 102 9.90 2.19 -4.94
CA ASP A 102 10.60 3.38 -5.42
C ASP A 102 11.18 4.17 -4.26
N TYR A 103 12.32 4.84 -4.47
CA TYR A 103 12.73 5.90 -3.56
C TYR A 103 11.95 7.17 -3.86
N PHE A 104 11.33 7.76 -2.85
CA PHE A 104 10.57 9.01 -2.98
C PHE A 104 11.35 10.12 -3.67
N LYS A 105 12.64 10.26 -3.33
CA LYS A 105 13.54 11.28 -3.89
C LYS A 105 13.79 11.14 -5.40
N ASP A 106 13.59 9.93 -5.95
CA ASP A 106 13.88 9.59 -7.35
C ASP A 106 12.61 9.64 -8.23
N LEU A 107 11.43 9.89 -7.61
CA LEU A 107 10.18 10.09 -8.33
C LEU A 107 10.14 11.46 -9.03
N GLU A 108 9.31 11.60 -10.04
CA GLU A 108 9.03 12.89 -10.69
C GLU A 108 8.46 13.90 -9.69
N LYS A 109 8.75 15.19 -9.87
CA LYS A 109 8.39 16.22 -8.87
C LYS A 109 6.90 16.37 -8.66
N ASP A 110 6.10 16.26 -9.71
CA ASP A 110 4.64 16.30 -9.63
C ASP A 110 4.08 15.12 -8.85
N ILE A 111 4.64 13.92 -9.03
CA ILE A 111 4.31 12.73 -8.23
C ILE A 111 4.67 12.94 -6.75
N GLN A 112 5.88 13.50 -6.48
CA GLN A 112 6.28 13.80 -5.11
C GLN A 112 5.32 14.79 -4.43
N GLU A 113 4.89 15.83 -5.13
CA GLU A 113 3.94 16.82 -4.57
C GLU A 113 2.56 16.20 -4.30
N GLU A 114 2.05 15.37 -5.21
CA GLU A 114 0.78 14.68 -4.99
C GLU A 114 0.87 13.67 -3.83
N ILE A 115 2.01 12.97 -3.66
CA ILE A 115 2.25 12.09 -2.51
C ILE A 115 2.23 12.89 -1.22
N LYS A 116 2.99 13.99 -1.11
CA LYS A 116 3.03 14.86 0.08
C LYS A 116 1.66 15.40 0.48
N LYS A 117 0.83 15.71 -0.50
CA LYS A 117 -0.52 16.25 -0.28
C LYS A 117 -1.50 15.19 0.19
N ASN A 118 -1.39 13.98 -0.31
CA ASN A 118 -2.44 12.97 -0.20
C ASN A 118 -2.08 11.77 0.69
N ILE A 119 -0.83 11.35 0.74
CA ILE A 119 -0.39 10.15 1.46
C ILE A 119 0.29 10.55 2.77
N PRO A 120 -0.34 10.30 3.93
CA PRO A 120 0.19 10.70 5.24
C PRO A 120 1.49 9.98 5.61
N ILE A 121 1.60 8.68 5.29
CA ILE A 121 2.77 7.85 5.63
C ILE A 121 3.17 7.05 4.40
N LEU A 122 4.41 7.26 3.94
CA LEU A 122 5.02 6.49 2.87
C LEU A 122 6.22 5.71 3.43
N ILE A 123 6.28 4.42 3.16
CA ILE A 123 7.50 3.62 3.35
C ILE A 123 8.06 3.36 1.96
N ASP A 124 9.19 3.99 1.66
CA ASP A 124 9.79 4.03 0.33
C ASP A 124 11.11 3.27 0.23
N GLY A 125 11.43 2.81 -0.95
CA GLY A 125 12.65 2.11 -1.30
C GLY A 125 12.48 0.62 -1.56
N PRO A 126 13.31 0.04 -2.46
CA PRO A 126 13.22 -1.36 -2.85
C PRO A 126 13.56 -2.28 -1.67
N TYR A 127 12.89 -3.43 -1.61
CA TYR A 127 13.30 -4.49 -0.71
C TYR A 127 14.66 -5.04 -1.14
N ILE A 128 15.61 -5.08 -0.21
CA ILE A 128 16.95 -5.65 -0.38
C ILE A 128 17.14 -6.76 0.66
N ASP A 129 17.16 -8.00 0.18
CA ASP A 129 17.19 -9.20 1.04
C ASP A 129 18.39 -9.21 2.00
N GLU A 130 19.56 -8.80 1.51
CA GLU A 130 20.78 -8.73 2.29
C GLU A 130 20.72 -7.68 3.43
N LEU A 131 19.75 -6.76 3.38
CA LEU A 131 19.49 -5.73 4.39
C LEU A 131 18.25 -6.02 5.24
N ASN A 132 17.66 -7.22 5.11
CA ASN A 132 16.57 -7.68 5.95
C ASN A 132 17.11 -8.15 7.29
N PHE A 133 16.81 -7.44 8.36
CA PHE A 133 17.20 -7.79 9.74
C PHE A 133 15.96 -7.88 10.64
N LYS A 134 15.94 -8.84 11.54
CA LYS A 134 14.81 -9.15 12.45
C LYS A 134 14.25 -7.97 13.26
N ASN A 135 14.96 -6.84 13.34
CA ASN A 135 14.58 -5.68 14.17
C ASN A 135 14.19 -4.45 13.38
N VAL A 136 13.88 -4.56 12.09
CA VAL A 136 13.41 -3.43 11.29
C VAL A 136 11.89 -3.34 11.40
N LYS A 137 11.40 -2.44 12.26
CA LYS A 137 9.95 -2.25 12.43
C LYS A 137 9.33 -1.68 11.16
N LEU A 138 8.21 -2.26 10.71
CA LEU A 138 7.39 -1.87 9.56
C LEU A 138 8.07 -1.98 8.19
N ARG A 139 9.38 -1.99 8.11
CA ARG A 139 10.16 -2.06 6.87
C ARG A 139 10.62 -3.48 6.58
N GLY A 140 10.71 -3.85 5.33
CA GLY A 140 11.24 -5.17 4.91
C GLY A 140 12.77 -5.22 4.94
N SER A 141 13.43 -4.06 4.78
CA SER A 141 14.90 -3.94 4.79
C SER A 141 15.36 -2.57 5.29
N LYS A 142 16.60 -2.49 5.76
CA LYS A 142 17.14 -1.27 6.43
C LYS A 142 17.22 -0.03 5.53
N ASN A 143 17.34 -0.22 4.23
CA ASN A 143 17.44 0.89 3.26
C ASN A 143 16.12 1.61 3.02
N GLN A 144 15.00 1.03 3.42
CA GLN A 144 13.69 1.68 3.30
C GLN A 144 13.53 2.77 4.36
N ASN A 145 12.84 3.85 4.00
CA ASN A 145 12.61 5.03 4.83
C ASN A 145 11.17 5.14 5.30
#